data_e96bea87bb3a2b309ae2c6d19efa39e4
#
_entry.id   e96bea87bb3a2b309ae2c6d19efa39e4
#
_cell.length_a   1.000
_cell.length_b   1.000
_cell.length_c   1.000
_cell.angle_alpha   90.00
_cell.angle_beta   90.00
_cell.angle_gamma   90.00
#
_symmetry.space_group_name_H-M   'P 1'
#
loop_
_entity.id
_entity.type
_entity.pdbx_description
1 polymer ?
#
loop_
_entity_poly.entity_id
_entity_poly.type
_entity_poly.pdbx_seq_one_letter_code
_entity_poly.pdbx_strand_id
1 'polypeptide(L)'
;LKNEIYGYFPYPIKWIDDKWLINIDSEQIPLGAEIIELNDTKIEKIIPELYKYYSTDGNNLTGKRIGLMTSFSKYYRLHFGLTQNFKINYVNPISKQLETKNVEGVDYKTYIENFRKMHSMSVDQYYYADLKENQKYKYKQLDSITGILTIQTFDMGNETTKEHLKYNQFLDSIFADIKTEGLKNLIVDVRNNGGGTDPNDLITYSYLTNRKFQENIQAWISFNKIPMLKYIDHKVPSFIRPLFIGKFNKEFQQIFPQEKNGKFYQDENSDDHKIRTPNQNAFTGNVYLLTSPRIASAGSLFAAMLAGNENTTTIGEETMGGYYGHNGHTSLEYKLPKSKN
;
A
#
# COMPACT_ATOMS: atom_id res chain seq x y z
N LEU A 1 -11.24 15.13 17.99
CA LEU A 1 -9.76 15.09 18.09
C LEU A 1 -9.08 16.35 17.55
N LYS A 2 -9.60 16.95 16.46
CA LYS A 2 -8.99 18.15 15.83
C LYS A 2 -9.21 19.44 16.63
N ASN A 3 -10.20 19.51 17.47
CA ASN A 3 -10.61 20.73 18.19
C ASN A 3 -10.02 20.86 19.60
N GLU A 4 -9.25 19.88 20.06
CA GLU A 4 -8.57 19.95 21.35
C GLU A 4 -7.13 20.37 21.13
N ILE A 5 -6.74 21.41 21.85
CA ILE A 5 -5.63 22.27 21.50
C ILE A 5 -4.25 21.65 21.73
N TYR A 6 -4.08 20.68 22.63
CA TYR A 6 -2.76 20.11 22.98
C TYR A 6 -2.81 18.59 23.15
N GLY A 7 -1.65 17.97 23.30
CA GLY A 7 -1.49 16.57 23.68
C GLY A 7 -1.10 15.63 22.53
N TYR A 8 -0.53 16.15 21.47
CA TYR A 8 0.15 15.37 20.43
C TYR A 8 1.65 15.33 20.72
N PHE A 9 2.26 14.16 20.54
CA PHE A 9 3.70 14.01 20.56
C PHE A 9 4.33 14.88 19.47
N PRO A 10 5.27 15.77 19.78
CA PRO A 10 5.67 16.84 18.87
C PRO A 10 6.54 16.39 17.71
N TYR A 11 7.21 15.25 17.83
CA TYR A 11 8.23 14.83 16.89
C TYR A 11 7.73 13.74 15.92
N PRO A 12 7.94 13.89 14.60
CA PRO A 12 7.85 12.76 13.67
C PRO A 12 8.93 11.73 14.02
N ILE A 13 8.60 10.45 13.84
CA ILE A 13 9.53 9.35 14.09
C ILE A 13 9.79 8.57 12.81
N LYS A 14 10.92 7.86 12.76
CA LYS A 14 11.31 7.01 11.63
C LYS A 14 11.94 5.71 12.11
N TRP A 15 11.65 4.63 11.39
CA TRP A 15 12.26 3.34 11.59
C TRP A 15 13.47 3.18 10.68
N ILE A 16 14.68 3.02 11.25
CA ILE A 16 15.94 2.84 10.53
C ILE A 16 16.81 1.89 11.37
N ASP A 17 17.40 0.87 10.73
CA ASP A 17 18.34 -0.06 11.36
C ASP A 17 17.80 -0.65 12.69
N ASP A 18 16.53 -1.14 12.62
CA ASP A 18 15.81 -1.73 13.75
C ASP A 18 15.59 -0.79 14.96
N LYS A 19 15.61 0.53 14.73
CA LYS A 19 15.46 1.57 15.75
C LYS A 19 14.40 2.58 15.39
N TRP A 20 13.70 3.07 16.40
CA TRP A 20 12.79 4.21 16.28
C TRP A 20 13.52 5.50 16.61
N LEU A 21 13.69 6.35 15.62
CA LEU A 21 14.47 7.57 15.71
C LEU A 21 13.57 8.81 15.62
N ILE A 22 13.95 9.87 16.35
CA ILE A 22 13.41 11.22 16.15
C ILE A 22 13.79 11.71 14.75
N ASN A 23 12.79 12.08 13.94
CA ASN A 23 12.98 12.47 12.55
C ASN A 23 12.67 13.96 12.33
N ILE A 24 13.26 14.80 13.15
CA ILE A 24 13.23 16.26 13.01
C ILE A 24 14.42 16.84 13.76
N ASP A 25 15.01 17.88 13.22
CA ASP A 25 15.98 18.67 13.95
C ASP A 25 15.26 19.65 14.88
N SER A 26 15.60 19.62 16.16
CA SER A 26 15.02 20.48 17.19
C SER A 26 16.07 20.91 18.20
N GLU A 27 15.86 22.06 18.83
CA GLU A 27 16.76 22.56 19.89
C GLU A 27 16.78 21.67 21.14
N GLN A 28 15.74 20.84 21.32
CA GLN A 28 15.57 20.04 22.54
C GLN A 28 16.10 18.62 22.42
N ILE A 29 15.89 17.98 21.28
CA ILE A 29 16.33 16.60 21.00
C ILE A 29 16.91 16.57 19.58
N PRO A 30 18.13 16.05 19.38
CA PRO A 30 18.77 16.06 18.07
C PRO A 30 18.11 15.08 17.09
N LEU A 31 18.16 15.42 15.80
CA LEU A 31 17.79 14.52 14.71
C LEU A 31 18.55 13.20 14.83
N GLY A 32 17.84 12.07 14.69
CA GLY A 32 18.41 10.73 14.77
C GLY A 32 18.56 10.20 16.20
N ALA A 33 18.06 10.90 17.22
CA ALA A 33 17.99 10.40 18.59
C ALA A 33 17.14 9.12 18.64
N GLU A 34 17.69 8.02 19.17
CA GLU A 34 17.00 6.75 19.33
C GLU A 34 16.08 6.81 20.54
N ILE A 35 14.78 6.60 20.33
CA ILE A 35 13.78 6.59 21.41
C ILE A 35 13.88 5.26 22.15
N ILE A 36 14.19 5.29 23.44
CA ILE A 36 14.23 4.12 24.31
C ILE A 36 12.92 3.96 25.09
N GLU A 37 12.47 5.07 25.70
CA GLU A 37 11.24 5.09 26.49
C GLU A 37 10.47 6.38 26.26
N LEU A 38 9.14 6.27 26.36
CA LEU A 38 8.23 7.41 26.34
C LEU A 38 7.28 7.26 27.54
N ASN A 39 7.28 8.25 28.45
CA ASN A 39 6.50 8.24 29.70
C ASN A 39 6.71 6.93 30.49
N ASP A 40 7.96 6.61 30.78
CA ASP A 40 8.40 5.42 31.55
C ASP A 40 7.98 4.07 30.95
N THR A 41 7.55 4.08 29.69
CA THR A 41 7.20 2.86 28.94
C THR A 41 8.17 2.68 27.77
N LYS A 42 8.79 1.50 27.66
CA LYS A 42 9.71 1.18 26.58
C LYS A 42 9.02 1.29 25.22
N ILE A 43 9.71 1.88 24.25
CA ILE A 43 9.19 2.06 22.88
C ILE A 43 8.79 0.71 22.25
N GLU A 44 9.53 -0.36 22.56
CA GLU A 44 9.25 -1.74 22.10
C GLU A 44 7.90 -2.30 22.60
N LYS A 45 7.38 -1.77 23.71
CA LYS A 45 6.04 -2.11 24.23
C LYS A 45 4.96 -1.20 23.66
N ILE A 46 5.28 0.05 23.41
CA ILE A 46 4.34 1.05 22.85
C ILE A 46 3.99 0.70 21.40
N ILE A 47 4.98 0.43 20.57
CA ILE A 47 4.81 0.26 19.13
C ILE A 47 3.84 -0.87 18.75
N PRO A 48 3.94 -2.10 19.29
CA PRO A 48 3.01 -3.17 18.96
C PRO A 48 1.55 -2.85 19.31
N GLU A 49 1.32 -2.11 20.40
CA GLU A 49 -0.02 -1.68 20.79
C GLU A 49 -0.64 -0.69 19.78
N LEU A 50 0.19 0.07 19.07
CA LEU A 50 -0.27 1.03 18.08
C LEU A 50 -0.51 0.40 16.69
N TYR A 51 0.05 -0.77 16.41
CA TYR A 51 -0.13 -1.46 15.13
C TYR A 51 -1.59 -1.77 14.77
N LYS A 52 -2.47 -1.90 15.78
CA LYS A 52 -3.91 -2.13 15.57
C LYS A 52 -4.65 -0.97 14.89
N TYR A 53 -4.07 0.23 14.89
CA TYR A 53 -4.66 1.41 14.26
C TYR A 53 -4.34 1.56 12.78
N TYR A 54 -3.50 0.68 12.23
CA TYR A 54 -3.14 0.68 10.82
C TYR A 54 -3.31 -0.70 10.21
N SER A 55 -4.19 -0.83 9.23
CA SER A 55 -4.44 -2.09 8.53
C SER A 55 -3.38 -2.36 7.47
N THR A 56 -2.96 -3.62 7.39
CA THR A 56 -2.10 -4.17 6.34
C THR A 56 -2.56 -5.57 6.01
N ASP A 57 -2.16 -6.10 4.88
CA ASP A 57 -2.45 -7.49 4.54
C ASP A 57 -1.60 -8.45 5.38
N GLY A 58 -2.24 -9.51 5.87
CA GLY A 58 -1.58 -10.55 6.64
C GLY A 58 -0.77 -10.05 7.83
N ASN A 59 0.46 -10.52 7.95
CA ASN A 59 1.40 -10.18 9.02
C ASN A 59 2.43 -9.12 8.61
N ASN A 60 2.13 -8.29 7.63
CA ASN A 60 3.04 -7.27 7.11
C ASN A 60 3.37 -6.20 8.15
N LEU A 61 4.57 -6.29 8.75
CA LEU A 61 5.06 -5.31 9.72
C LEU A 61 5.65 -4.06 9.05
N THR A 62 6.15 -4.18 7.84
CA THR A 62 6.73 -3.05 7.10
C THR A 62 5.68 -1.98 6.82
N GLY A 63 4.48 -2.39 6.35
CA GLY A 63 3.35 -1.49 6.21
C GLY A 63 2.88 -0.88 7.54
N LYS A 64 2.87 -1.66 8.63
CA LYS A 64 2.55 -1.16 9.99
C LYS A 64 3.52 -0.07 10.44
N ARG A 65 4.83 -0.27 10.22
CA ARG A 65 5.88 0.71 10.54
C ARG A 65 5.67 2.01 9.76
N ILE A 66 5.35 1.94 8.47
CA ILE A 66 5.05 3.12 7.66
C ILE A 66 3.83 3.87 8.18
N GLY A 67 2.75 3.17 8.49
CA GLY A 67 1.58 3.78 9.10
C GLY A 67 1.90 4.51 10.42
N LEU A 68 2.78 3.94 11.24
CA LEU A 68 3.24 4.60 12.46
C LEU A 68 4.13 5.80 12.18
N MET A 69 5.08 5.72 11.26
CA MET A 69 5.92 6.87 10.90
C MET A 69 5.10 8.09 10.51
N THR A 70 3.96 7.88 9.88
CA THR A 70 3.07 8.96 9.42
C THR A 70 2.05 9.43 10.46
N SER A 71 1.71 8.59 11.43
CA SER A 71 0.59 8.83 12.32
C SER A 71 0.87 8.50 13.80
N PHE A 72 2.12 8.37 14.19
CA PHE A 72 2.51 7.97 15.55
C PHE A 72 1.83 8.80 16.63
N SER A 73 1.95 10.11 16.55
CA SER A 73 1.37 11.03 17.54
C SER A 73 -0.15 10.90 17.65
N LYS A 74 -0.84 10.72 16.51
CA LYS A 74 -2.28 10.49 16.45
C LYS A 74 -2.66 9.17 17.13
N TYR A 75 -1.94 8.08 16.82
CA TYR A 75 -2.22 6.76 17.36
C TYR A 75 -1.84 6.65 18.84
N TYR A 76 -0.74 7.29 19.25
CA TYR A 76 -0.36 7.40 20.66
C TYR A 76 -1.49 8.04 21.47
N ARG A 77 -1.97 9.20 21.01
CA ARG A 77 -3.08 9.90 21.66
C ARG A 77 -4.39 9.09 21.68
N LEU A 78 -4.70 8.37 20.60
CA LEU A 78 -5.88 7.48 20.56
C LEU A 78 -5.78 6.35 21.58
N HIS A 79 -4.58 5.82 21.81
CA HIS A 79 -4.35 4.67 22.69
C HIS A 79 -4.17 5.04 24.15
N PHE A 80 -3.30 6.01 24.42
CA PHE A 80 -2.92 6.40 25.79
C PHE A 80 -3.68 7.61 26.32
N GLY A 81 -4.51 8.25 25.50
CA GLY A 81 -5.27 9.43 25.87
C GLY A 81 -4.52 10.75 25.73
N LEU A 82 -5.07 11.79 26.34
CA LEU A 82 -4.50 13.13 26.33
C LEU A 82 -3.25 13.18 27.19
N THR A 83 -2.10 13.55 26.59
CA THR A 83 -0.81 13.67 27.26
C THR A 83 -0.27 15.08 27.08
N GLN A 84 -0.15 15.84 28.17
CA GLN A 84 0.33 17.23 28.11
C GLN A 84 1.86 17.32 28.04
N ASN A 85 2.56 16.42 28.74
CA ASN A 85 4.03 16.39 28.79
C ASN A 85 4.51 14.98 28.48
N PHE A 86 5.56 14.91 27.68
CA PHE A 86 6.21 13.66 27.29
C PHE A 86 7.62 13.61 27.89
N LYS A 87 7.87 12.66 28.77
CA LYS A 87 9.21 12.31 29.23
C LYS A 87 9.82 11.34 28.23
N ILE A 88 10.91 11.73 27.59
CA ILE A 88 11.57 10.95 26.53
C ILE A 88 12.95 10.53 27.03
N ASN A 89 13.19 9.23 27.15
CA ASN A 89 14.54 8.68 27.34
C ASN A 89 15.05 8.26 25.94
N TYR A 90 16.19 8.78 25.55
CA TYR A 90 16.75 8.56 24.22
C TYR A 90 18.27 8.43 24.23
N VAL A 91 18.83 7.72 23.27
CA VAL A 91 20.28 7.71 23.03
C VAL A 91 20.60 8.84 22.07
N ASN A 92 21.45 9.74 22.51
CA ASN A 92 21.91 10.88 21.71
C ASN A 92 22.81 10.36 20.55
N PRO A 93 22.54 10.72 19.28
CA PRO A 93 23.27 10.20 18.13
C PRO A 93 24.74 10.65 18.07
N ILE A 94 25.10 11.75 18.78
CA ILE A 94 26.47 12.31 18.80
C ILE A 94 27.23 11.76 20.00
N SER A 95 26.75 12.02 21.24
CA SER A 95 27.42 11.62 22.48
C SER A 95 27.35 10.13 22.75
N LYS A 96 26.41 9.40 22.13
CA LYS A 96 26.06 7.99 22.41
C LYS A 96 25.60 7.74 23.86
N GLN A 97 25.26 8.78 24.60
CA GLN A 97 24.80 8.69 25.97
C GLN A 97 23.28 8.59 26.04
N LEU A 98 22.77 7.91 27.06
CA LEU A 98 21.34 7.92 27.39
C LEU A 98 21.03 9.26 28.08
N GLU A 99 20.09 9.97 27.51
CA GLU A 99 19.64 11.28 27.98
C GLU A 99 18.12 11.27 28.21
N THR A 100 17.65 12.14 29.08
CA THR A 100 16.24 12.34 29.37
C THR A 100 15.82 13.76 29.09
N LYS A 101 14.70 13.95 28.40
CA LYS A 101 14.11 15.25 28.15
C LYS A 101 12.61 15.22 28.41
N ASN A 102 12.08 16.27 29.05
CA ASN A 102 10.65 16.53 29.12
C ASN A 102 10.29 17.55 28.04
N VAL A 103 9.28 17.23 27.23
CA VAL A 103 8.78 18.10 26.18
C VAL A 103 7.27 18.25 26.29
N GLU A 104 6.76 19.44 25.99
CA GLU A 104 5.32 19.68 25.98
C GLU A 104 4.66 19.08 24.75
N GLY A 105 3.45 18.58 24.94
CA GLY A 105 2.59 18.18 23.84
C GLY A 105 2.18 19.38 23.01
N VAL A 106 2.01 19.17 21.71
CA VAL A 106 1.61 20.22 20.78
C VAL A 106 0.18 20.05 20.29
N ASP A 107 -0.37 21.07 19.62
CA ASP A 107 -1.62 20.96 18.90
C ASP A 107 -1.45 20.17 17.60
N TYR A 108 -2.59 19.77 17.00
CA TYR A 108 -2.58 18.98 15.77
C TYR A 108 -1.92 19.70 14.58
N LYS A 109 -2.08 21.03 14.49
CA LYS A 109 -1.51 21.84 13.41
C LYS A 109 0.00 21.84 13.50
N THR A 110 0.56 22.10 14.67
CA THR A 110 2.02 22.08 14.95
C THR A 110 2.60 20.69 14.68
N TYR A 111 1.91 19.60 15.09
CA TYR A 111 2.34 18.24 14.77
C TYR A 111 2.44 18.01 13.25
N ILE A 112 1.43 18.43 12.48
CA ILE A 112 1.46 18.30 11.01
C ILE A 112 2.53 19.18 10.38
N GLU A 113 2.76 20.38 10.88
CA GLU A 113 3.84 21.28 10.41
C GLU A 113 5.21 20.64 10.66
N ASN A 114 5.45 20.08 11.84
CA ASN A 114 6.69 19.38 12.16
C ASN A 114 6.90 18.15 11.26
N PHE A 115 5.84 17.39 11.00
CA PHE A 115 5.90 16.26 10.06
C PHE A 115 6.30 16.74 8.64
N ARG A 116 5.72 17.83 8.16
CA ARG A 116 5.98 18.38 6.82
C ARG A 116 7.38 18.98 6.65
N LYS A 117 8.06 19.39 7.73
CA LYS A 117 9.46 19.85 7.65
C LYS A 117 10.40 18.75 7.13
N MET A 118 10.10 17.49 7.45
CA MET A 118 10.93 16.34 7.06
C MET A 118 10.34 15.51 5.91
N HIS A 119 9.04 15.70 5.60
CA HIS A 119 8.32 14.96 4.57
C HIS A 119 7.59 15.95 3.68
N SER A 120 7.96 16.01 2.41
CA SER A 120 7.31 16.89 1.41
C SER A 120 5.82 16.59 1.21
N MET A 121 5.39 15.36 1.52
CA MET A 121 4.02 14.88 1.37
C MET A 121 3.66 13.96 2.53
N SER A 122 2.39 13.95 2.96
CA SER A 122 1.85 12.84 3.75
C SER A 122 1.78 11.57 2.89
N VAL A 123 1.75 10.39 3.53
CA VAL A 123 1.55 9.12 2.78
C VAL A 123 0.27 9.18 1.97
N ASP A 124 -0.82 9.72 2.54
CA ASP A 124 -2.09 9.86 1.84
C ASP A 124 -1.96 10.75 0.59
N GLN A 125 -1.26 11.89 0.69
CA GLN A 125 -1.02 12.76 -0.47
C GLN A 125 -0.17 12.08 -1.55
N TYR A 126 0.73 11.19 -1.15
CA TYR A 126 1.56 10.46 -2.08
C TYR A 126 0.79 9.39 -2.86
N TYR A 127 -0.08 8.63 -2.20
CA TYR A 127 -0.92 7.60 -2.84
C TYR A 127 -2.03 8.19 -3.70
N TYR A 128 -2.55 9.38 -3.35
CA TYR A 128 -3.65 10.05 -4.04
C TYR A 128 -3.19 11.26 -4.87
N ALA A 129 -1.89 11.40 -5.12
CA ALA A 129 -1.42 12.45 -6.03
C ALA A 129 -1.92 12.16 -7.45
N ASP A 130 -2.67 13.10 -8.01
CA ASP A 130 -3.04 13.07 -9.43
C ASP A 130 -1.77 13.19 -10.29
N LEU A 131 -1.23 12.05 -10.69
CA LEU A 131 -0.09 12.00 -11.59
C LEU A 131 -0.54 12.47 -12.99
N LYS A 132 0.17 13.42 -13.57
CA LYS A 132 0.01 13.74 -14.99
C LYS A 132 0.35 12.51 -15.83
N GLU A 133 -0.27 12.36 -16.99
CA GLU A 133 -0.10 11.21 -17.88
C GLU A 133 1.38 10.85 -18.10
N ASN A 134 2.23 11.85 -18.39
CA ASN A 134 3.67 11.67 -18.59
C ASN A 134 4.47 11.31 -17.32
N GLN A 135 3.83 11.25 -16.17
CA GLN A 135 4.44 10.85 -14.88
C GLN A 135 4.05 9.42 -14.48
N LYS A 136 2.98 8.86 -15.07
CA LYS A 136 2.46 7.55 -14.69
C LYS A 136 3.42 6.42 -15.05
N TYR A 137 4.03 6.48 -16.24
CA TYR A 137 4.98 5.49 -16.73
C TYR A 137 6.01 6.10 -17.67
N LYS A 138 7.17 5.50 -17.75
CA LYS A 138 8.25 5.89 -18.68
C LYS A 138 9.24 4.75 -18.88
N TYR A 139 9.90 4.77 -20.03
CA TYR A 139 11.04 3.93 -20.32
C TYR A 139 12.27 4.79 -20.65
N LYS A 140 13.44 4.32 -20.26
CA LYS A 140 14.71 4.92 -20.61
C LYS A 140 15.76 3.82 -20.80
N GLN A 141 16.45 3.82 -21.91
CA GLN A 141 17.65 3.02 -22.08
C GLN A 141 18.81 3.68 -21.33
N LEU A 142 19.51 2.91 -20.50
CA LEU A 142 20.61 3.39 -19.66
C LEU A 142 21.97 3.22 -20.34
N ASP A 143 22.15 2.08 -21.01
CA ASP A 143 23.32 1.74 -21.79
C ASP A 143 22.95 0.75 -22.92
N SER A 144 23.92 0.18 -23.62
CA SER A 144 23.70 -0.71 -24.76
C SER A 144 23.01 -2.03 -24.44
N ILE A 145 22.96 -2.43 -23.16
CA ILE A 145 22.39 -3.71 -22.72
C ILE A 145 21.35 -3.59 -21.62
N THR A 146 21.13 -2.39 -21.07
CA THR A 146 20.28 -2.16 -19.89
C THR A 146 19.25 -1.08 -20.12
N GLY A 147 17.99 -1.36 -19.82
CA GLY A 147 16.89 -0.39 -19.79
C GLY A 147 16.25 -0.28 -18.40
N ILE A 148 15.52 0.81 -18.18
CA ILE A 148 14.68 1.01 -17.00
C ILE A 148 13.26 1.37 -17.40
N LEU A 149 12.30 0.55 -16.97
CA LEU A 149 10.87 0.78 -17.06
C LEU A 149 10.36 1.22 -15.69
N THR A 150 9.88 2.44 -15.59
CA THR A 150 9.28 2.99 -14.36
C THR A 150 7.77 3.03 -14.51
N ILE A 151 7.01 2.49 -13.53
CA ILE A 151 5.55 2.49 -13.50
C ILE A 151 5.11 3.00 -12.12
N GLN A 152 4.62 4.23 -12.08
CA GLN A 152 4.23 4.92 -10.84
C GLN A 152 2.84 4.53 -10.34
N THR A 153 1.99 4.02 -11.23
CA THR A 153 0.62 3.57 -10.93
C THR A 153 0.13 2.65 -12.04
N PHE A 154 -0.84 1.79 -11.73
CA PHE A 154 -1.65 1.06 -12.70
C PHE A 154 -3.01 1.72 -12.97
N ASP A 155 -3.25 2.92 -12.45
CA ASP A 155 -4.48 3.68 -12.72
C ASP A 155 -4.44 4.38 -14.08
N MET A 156 -4.55 3.57 -15.13
CA MET A 156 -4.68 4.00 -16.52
C MET A 156 -6.10 3.74 -17.08
N GLY A 157 -7.08 3.56 -16.18
CA GLY A 157 -8.42 3.17 -16.60
C GLY A 157 -8.51 1.71 -17.08
N ASN A 158 -9.69 1.32 -17.55
CA ASN A 158 -9.97 -0.04 -18.02
C ASN A 158 -9.88 -0.13 -19.57
N GLU A 159 -10.11 -1.30 -20.11
CA GLU A 159 -10.04 -1.62 -21.55
C GLU A 159 -10.82 -0.68 -22.49
N THR A 160 -11.79 0.06 -21.97
CA THR A 160 -12.62 0.99 -22.76
C THR A 160 -12.08 2.43 -22.74
N THR A 161 -11.05 2.72 -21.97
CA THR A 161 -10.50 4.08 -21.79
C THR A 161 -9.36 4.39 -22.75
N LYS A 162 -9.21 5.67 -23.10
CA LYS A 162 -8.11 6.13 -23.96
C LYS A 162 -6.75 5.98 -23.27
N GLU A 163 -6.70 6.17 -21.97
CA GLU A 163 -5.49 6.06 -21.15
C GLU A 163 -4.96 4.62 -21.19
N HIS A 164 -5.84 3.64 -21.03
CA HIS A 164 -5.49 2.22 -21.15
C HIS A 164 -4.94 1.88 -22.55
N LEU A 165 -5.62 2.33 -23.60
CA LEU A 165 -5.16 2.09 -24.97
C LEU A 165 -3.77 2.70 -25.25
N LYS A 166 -3.51 3.92 -24.75
CA LYS A 166 -2.19 4.55 -24.86
C LYS A 166 -1.12 3.79 -24.09
N TYR A 167 -1.46 3.29 -22.90
CA TYR A 167 -0.53 2.48 -22.12
C TYR A 167 -0.16 1.19 -22.82
N ASN A 168 -1.12 0.50 -23.44
CA ASN A 168 -0.86 -0.71 -24.22
C ASN A 168 0.03 -0.41 -25.42
N GLN A 169 -0.25 0.66 -26.18
CA GLN A 169 0.60 1.09 -27.29
C GLN A 169 2.03 1.41 -26.85
N PHE A 170 2.18 2.06 -25.69
CA PHE A 170 3.49 2.31 -25.09
C PHE A 170 4.23 1.00 -24.78
N LEU A 171 3.60 0.02 -24.15
CA LEU A 171 4.20 -1.26 -23.84
C LEU A 171 4.58 -2.01 -25.13
N ASP A 172 3.68 -2.08 -26.11
CA ASP A 172 3.95 -2.71 -27.40
C ASP A 172 5.19 -2.11 -28.09
N SER A 173 5.28 -0.77 -28.13
CA SER A 173 6.40 -0.07 -28.73
C SER A 173 7.72 -0.37 -28.02
N ILE A 174 7.78 -0.15 -26.69
CA ILE A 174 9.05 -0.30 -25.96
C ILE A 174 9.55 -1.75 -25.95
N PHE A 175 8.65 -2.73 -25.83
CA PHE A 175 9.08 -4.14 -25.82
C PHE A 175 9.46 -4.67 -27.20
N ALA A 176 8.92 -4.10 -28.29
CA ALA A 176 9.40 -4.34 -29.65
C ALA A 176 10.82 -3.77 -29.84
N ASP A 177 11.08 -2.55 -29.35
CA ASP A 177 12.40 -1.92 -29.40
C ASP A 177 13.42 -2.69 -28.55
N ILE A 178 13.08 -3.03 -27.29
CA ILE A 178 13.90 -3.83 -26.37
C ILE A 178 14.33 -5.16 -27.03
N LYS A 179 13.38 -5.83 -27.71
CA LYS A 179 13.63 -7.09 -28.40
C LYS A 179 14.57 -6.90 -29.62
N THR A 180 14.34 -5.84 -30.40
CA THR A 180 15.13 -5.53 -31.60
C THR A 180 16.56 -5.14 -31.23
N GLU A 181 16.74 -4.36 -30.18
CA GLU A 181 18.03 -3.91 -29.68
C GLU A 181 18.77 -5.01 -28.89
N GLY A 182 18.08 -6.09 -28.53
CA GLY A 182 18.67 -7.25 -27.86
C GLY A 182 19.17 -6.94 -26.45
N LEU A 183 18.44 -6.10 -25.69
CA LEU A 183 18.77 -5.79 -24.30
C LEU A 183 18.88 -7.06 -23.46
N LYS A 184 19.78 -7.03 -22.49
CA LYS A 184 20.05 -8.17 -21.59
C LYS A 184 19.46 -7.97 -20.20
N ASN A 185 19.33 -6.72 -19.76
CA ASN A 185 18.90 -6.34 -18.42
C ASN A 185 17.76 -5.32 -18.47
N LEU A 186 16.71 -5.54 -17.69
CA LEU A 186 15.61 -4.60 -17.54
C LEU A 186 15.36 -4.34 -16.05
N ILE A 187 15.52 -3.10 -15.64
CA ILE A 187 15.13 -2.63 -14.32
C ILE A 187 13.64 -2.26 -14.39
N VAL A 188 12.83 -2.84 -13.53
CA VAL A 188 11.40 -2.54 -13.39
C VAL A 188 11.19 -1.82 -12.06
N ASP A 189 10.99 -0.51 -12.13
CA ASP A 189 10.83 0.35 -10.96
C ASP A 189 9.36 0.63 -10.68
N VAL A 190 8.82 -0.06 -9.68
CA VAL A 190 7.44 0.11 -9.20
C VAL A 190 7.38 0.64 -7.76
N ARG A 191 8.49 1.17 -7.23
CA ARG A 191 8.62 1.59 -5.82
C ARG A 191 7.53 2.56 -5.34
N ASN A 192 6.92 3.28 -6.23
CA ASN A 192 5.86 4.25 -5.90
C ASN A 192 4.47 3.82 -6.38
N ASN A 193 4.31 2.58 -6.84
CA ASN A 193 3.07 2.11 -7.42
C ASN A 193 2.09 1.63 -6.35
N GLY A 194 1.11 2.44 -6.01
CA GLY A 194 0.05 2.11 -5.05
C GLY A 194 -1.06 1.20 -5.61
N GLY A 195 -0.93 0.74 -6.86
CA GLY A 195 -1.94 -0.08 -7.54
C GLY A 195 -2.65 0.68 -8.64
N GLY A 196 -3.89 0.30 -8.93
CA GLY A 196 -4.71 0.92 -9.96
C GLY A 196 -5.80 0.01 -10.49
N THR A 197 -6.13 0.15 -11.76
CA THR A 197 -7.28 -0.50 -12.40
C THR A 197 -6.83 -1.68 -13.26
N ASP A 198 -7.52 -2.81 -13.12
CA ASP A 198 -7.33 -3.97 -13.99
C ASP A 198 -7.71 -3.63 -15.45
N PRO A 199 -7.06 -4.27 -16.42
CA PRO A 199 -6.03 -5.30 -16.33
C PRO A 199 -4.58 -4.77 -16.54
N ASN A 200 -4.27 -3.51 -16.19
CA ASN A 200 -3.00 -2.86 -16.55
C ASN A 200 -1.76 -3.57 -15.98
N ASP A 201 -1.84 -4.07 -14.76
CA ASP A 201 -0.79 -4.86 -14.11
C ASP A 201 -0.58 -6.22 -14.81
N LEU A 202 -1.67 -6.92 -15.14
CA LEU A 202 -1.64 -8.22 -15.81
C LEU A 202 -1.09 -8.11 -17.23
N ILE A 203 -1.47 -7.06 -17.97
CA ILE A 203 -0.94 -6.79 -19.30
C ILE A 203 0.55 -6.50 -19.20
N THR A 204 0.98 -5.66 -18.27
CA THR A 204 2.41 -5.36 -18.04
C THR A 204 3.19 -6.64 -17.72
N TYR A 205 2.64 -7.48 -16.85
CA TYR A 205 3.27 -8.76 -16.50
C TYR A 205 3.41 -9.69 -17.69
N SER A 206 2.48 -9.65 -18.66
CA SER A 206 2.56 -10.48 -19.86
C SER A 206 3.83 -10.23 -20.70
N TYR A 207 4.40 -9.02 -20.65
CA TYR A 207 5.66 -8.66 -21.30
C TYR A 207 6.91 -9.06 -20.50
N LEU A 208 6.73 -9.51 -19.25
CA LEU A 208 7.83 -9.78 -18.32
C LEU A 208 7.90 -11.25 -17.88
N THR A 209 7.06 -12.10 -18.46
CA THR A 209 7.02 -13.53 -18.15
C THR A 209 7.13 -14.39 -19.41
N ASN A 210 7.65 -15.60 -19.27
CA ASN A 210 7.72 -16.61 -20.32
C ASN A 210 6.77 -17.81 -20.08
N ARG A 211 5.95 -17.75 -19.00
CA ARG A 211 5.01 -18.81 -18.61
C ARG A 211 3.57 -18.33 -18.66
N LYS A 212 2.63 -19.27 -18.87
CA LYS A 212 1.21 -18.99 -18.67
C LYS A 212 0.96 -18.60 -17.21
N PHE A 213 0.04 -17.68 -16.97
CA PHE A 213 -0.27 -17.16 -15.64
C PHE A 213 -1.76 -16.86 -15.49
N GLN A 214 -2.19 -16.74 -14.27
CA GLN A 214 -3.53 -16.28 -13.90
C GLN A 214 -3.41 -15.42 -12.64
N GLU A 215 -4.34 -14.52 -12.46
CA GLU A 215 -4.39 -13.62 -11.31
C GLU A 215 -4.70 -14.41 -10.04
N ASN A 216 -5.79 -15.15 -10.05
CA ASN A 216 -6.25 -15.95 -8.93
C ASN A 216 -6.40 -17.42 -9.30
N ILE A 217 -5.95 -18.32 -8.44
CA ILE A 217 -6.24 -19.75 -8.54
C ILE A 217 -7.65 -20.02 -8.03
N GLN A 218 -8.06 -19.34 -6.96
CA GLN A 218 -9.39 -19.38 -6.39
C GLN A 218 -9.67 -18.14 -5.54
N ALA A 219 -10.92 -17.73 -5.48
CA ALA A 219 -11.40 -16.72 -4.55
C ALA A 219 -12.63 -17.24 -3.78
N TRP A 220 -12.78 -16.84 -2.53
CA TRP A 220 -13.89 -17.30 -1.70
C TRP A 220 -14.27 -16.27 -0.63
N ILE A 221 -15.51 -16.36 -0.17
CA ILE A 221 -16.06 -15.61 0.95
C ILE A 221 -16.62 -16.55 2.02
N SER A 222 -16.73 -16.08 3.27
CA SER A 222 -17.24 -16.87 4.41
C SER A 222 -18.75 -16.74 4.66
N PHE A 223 -19.49 -16.09 3.76
CA PHE A 223 -20.93 -15.84 3.92
C PHE A 223 -21.64 -15.86 2.58
N ASN A 224 -22.92 -16.29 2.55
CA ASN A 224 -23.78 -16.27 1.36
C ASN A 224 -24.87 -15.19 1.41
N LYS A 225 -24.94 -14.48 2.51
CA LYS A 225 -25.78 -13.29 2.67
C LYS A 225 -24.92 -12.20 3.30
N ILE A 226 -24.94 -11.03 2.70
CA ILE A 226 -24.15 -9.91 3.17
C ILE A 226 -24.47 -9.62 4.64
N PRO A 227 -23.50 -9.70 5.55
CA PRO A 227 -23.75 -9.51 6.96
C PRO A 227 -24.09 -8.05 7.27
N MET A 228 -24.85 -7.80 8.33
CA MET A 228 -25.15 -6.46 8.86
C MET A 228 -25.65 -5.45 7.81
N LEU A 229 -26.44 -5.86 6.85
CA LEU A 229 -26.96 -5.06 5.74
C LEU A 229 -27.50 -3.68 6.13
N LYS A 230 -28.09 -3.54 7.33
CA LYS A 230 -28.59 -2.25 7.83
C LYS A 230 -27.53 -1.16 7.99
N TYR A 231 -26.26 -1.54 8.07
CA TYR A 231 -25.11 -0.63 8.25
C TYR A 231 -24.29 -0.43 6.99
N ILE A 232 -24.59 -1.14 5.91
CA ILE A 232 -23.88 -0.95 4.63
C ILE A 232 -24.03 0.51 4.21
N ASP A 233 -22.88 1.11 3.83
CA ASP A 233 -22.87 2.42 3.19
C ASP A 233 -23.30 2.27 1.72
N HIS A 234 -24.55 2.53 1.47
CA HIS A 234 -25.12 2.46 0.13
C HIS A 234 -25.74 3.81 -0.23
N LYS A 235 -25.60 4.19 -1.50
CA LYS A 235 -26.23 5.42 -2.04
C LYS A 235 -27.78 5.39 -1.97
N VAL A 236 -28.37 4.21 -1.69
CA VAL A 236 -29.81 4.03 -1.57
C VAL A 236 -30.29 4.46 -0.17
N PRO A 237 -31.29 5.36 -0.08
CA PRO A 237 -31.89 5.76 1.18
C PRO A 237 -32.36 4.59 2.05
N SER A 238 -32.17 4.68 3.38
CA SER A 238 -32.38 3.59 4.32
C SER A 238 -33.80 3.00 4.29
N PHE A 239 -34.81 3.81 4.00
CA PHE A 239 -36.23 3.37 4.03
C PHE A 239 -36.61 2.51 2.80
N ILE A 240 -35.89 2.56 1.69
CA ILE A 240 -36.12 1.73 0.52
C ILE A 240 -35.11 0.58 0.38
N ARG A 241 -34.04 0.55 1.20
CA ARG A 241 -33.04 -0.53 1.20
C ARG A 241 -33.64 -1.94 1.30
N PRO A 242 -34.68 -2.22 2.13
CA PRO A 242 -35.26 -3.56 2.20
C PRO A 242 -35.72 -4.12 0.84
N LEU A 243 -36.13 -3.25 -0.07
CA LEU A 243 -36.56 -3.65 -1.42
C LEU A 243 -35.40 -4.13 -2.30
N PHE A 244 -34.16 -3.69 -2.01
CA PHE A 244 -32.98 -4.03 -2.78
C PHE A 244 -32.10 -5.13 -2.14
N ILE A 245 -32.34 -5.47 -0.88
CA ILE A 245 -31.58 -6.49 -0.13
C ILE A 245 -31.54 -7.83 -0.86
N GLY A 246 -32.69 -8.27 -1.39
CA GLY A 246 -32.79 -9.52 -2.14
C GLY A 246 -31.93 -9.50 -3.41
N LYS A 247 -31.87 -8.35 -4.09
CA LYS A 247 -31.07 -8.18 -5.32
C LYS A 247 -29.57 -8.25 -4.99
N PHE A 248 -29.09 -7.53 -3.96
CA PHE A 248 -27.69 -7.56 -3.55
C PHE A 248 -27.21 -8.95 -3.14
N ASN A 249 -27.99 -9.65 -2.31
CA ASN A 249 -27.63 -11.01 -1.94
C ASN A 249 -27.62 -11.96 -3.15
N LYS A 250 -28.53 -11.76 -4.11
CA LYS A 250 -28.57 -12.56 -5.34
C LYS A 250 -27.34 -12.28 -6.22
N GLU A 251 -26.91 -11.03 -6.36
CA GLU A 251 -25.69 -10.67 -7.08
C GLU A 251 -24.46 -11.33 -6.45
N PHE A 252 -24.32 -11.27 -5.11
CA PHE A 252 -23.26 -11.96 -4.39
C PHE A 252 -23.27 -13.47 -4.59
N GLN A 253 -24.44 -14.10 -4.54
CA GLN A 253 -24.60 -15.54 -4.79
C GLN A 253 -24.29 -15.92 -6.23
N GLN A 254 -24.47 -15.02 -7.18
CA GLN A 254 -24.07 -15.23 -8.58
C GLN A 254 -22.55 -15.16 -8.76
N ILE A 255 -21.88 -14.27 -8.02
CA ILE A 255 -20.40 -14.17 -8.05
C ILE A 255 -19.77 -15.37 -7.34
N PHE A 256 -20.36 -15.84 -6.22
CA PHE A 256 -19.84 -16.93 -5.39
C PHE A 256 -20.86 -18.08 -5.27
N PRO A 257 -21.12 -18.82 -6.37
CA PRO A 257 -22.23 -19.79 -6.43
C PRO A 257 -21.92 -21.12 -5.73
N GLN A 258 -20.67 -21.48 -5.53
CA GLN A 258 -20.27 -22.82 -5.09
C GLN A 258 -19.96 -22.86 -3.60
N GLU A 259 -20.77 -23.61 -2.82
CA GLU A 259 -20.48 -23.85 -1.42
C GLU A 259 -19.60 -25.10 -1.23
N LYS A 260 -18.50 -24.96 -0.47
CA LYS A 260 -17.66 -26.06 -0.06
C LYS A 260 -17.03 -25.78 1.33
N ASN A 261 -17.29 -26.67 2.29
CA ASN A 261 -16.73 -26.57 3.66
C ASN A 261 -17.02 -25.22 4.35
N GLY A 262 -18.25 -24.69 4.20
CA GLY A 262 -18.66 -23.42 4.80
C GLY A 262 -18.06 -22.17 4.14
N LYS A 263 -17.44 -22.32 2.97
CA LYS A 263 -16.96 -21.24 2.13
C LYS A 263 -17.74 -21.21 0.82
N PHE A 264 -17.92 -20.01 0.29
CA PHE A 264 -18.58 -19.78 -1.00
C PHE A 264 -17.53 -19.31 -2.01
N TYR A 265 -17.30 -20.13 -3.04
CA TYR A 265 -16.25 -19.92 -4.03
C TYR A 265 -16.77 -19.14 -5.22
N GLN A 266 -15.94 -18.27 -5.75
CA GLN A 266 -16.19 -17.54 -6.99
C GLN A 266 -16.35 -18.53 -8.15
N ASP A 267 -17.18 -18.15 -9.14
CA ASP A 267 -17.36 -18.94 -10.36
C ASP A 267 -16.00 -19.14 -11.05
N GLU A 268 -15.67 -20.39 -11.35
CA GLU A 268 -14.40 -20.76 -12.00
C GLU A 268 -14.25 -20.16 -13.42
N ASN A 269 -15.37 -19.74 -14.04
CA ASN A 269 -15.38 -19.05 -15.33
C ASN A 269 -15.23 -17.53 -15.18
N SER A 270 -15.03 -17.00 -13.97
CA SER A 270 -14.74 -15.58 -13.77
C SER A 270 -13.47 -15.16 -14.53
N ASP A 271 -13.47 -13.96 -15.07
CA ASP A 271 -12.28 -13.38 -15.72
C ASP A 271 -11.06 -13.33 -14.79
N ASP A 272 -11.27 -13.26 -13.47
CA ASP A 272 -10.21 -13.29 -12.44
C ASP A 272 -9.43 -14.62 -12.45
N HIS A 273 -10.06 -15.71 -12.93
CA HIS A 273 -9.45 -17.05 -13.05
C HIS A 273 -8.92 -17.35 -14.44
N LYS A 274 -8.98 -16.40 -15.37
CA LYS A 274 -8.57 -16.58 -16.75
C LYS A 274 -7.07 -16.85 -16.85
N ILE A 275 -6.71 -17.94 -17.52
CA ILE A 275 -5.32 -18.24 -17.86
C ILE A 275 -4.90 -17.35 -19.01
N ARG A 276 -3.84 -16.56 -18.79
CA ARG A 276 -3.24 -15.63 -19.75
C ARG A 276 -1.92 -16.18 -20.27
N THR A 277 -1.52 -15.75 -21.45
CA THR A 277 -0.25 -16.13 -22.10
C THR A 277 0.72 -14.98 -22.11
N PRO A 278 2.03 -15.26 -22.12
CA PRO A 278 3.04 -14.23 -22.38
C PRO A 278 2.75 -13.47 -23.68
N ASN A 279 3.16 -12.20 -23.72
CA ASN A 279 3.15 -11.44 -24.96
C ASN A 279 4.21 -11.98 -25.92
N GLN A 280 3.99 -11.85 -27.23
CA GLN A 280 4.96 -12.27 -28.27
C GLN A 280 6.29 -11.52 -28.20
N ASN A 281 6.30 -10.33 -27.61
CA ASN A 281 7.48 -9.50 -27.37
C ASN A 281 7.97 -9.57 -25.92
N ALA A 282 7.60 -10.62 -25.17
CA ALA A 282 8.01 -10.77 -23.79
C ALA A 282 9.53 -10.75 -23.64
N PHE A 283 10.00 -10.01 -22.64
CA PHE A 283 11.43 -9.91 -22.32
C PHE A 283 11.90 -11.19 -21.60
N THR A 284 13.00 -11.74 -22.08
CA THR A 284 13.57 -13.00 -21.59
C THR A 284 14.92 -12.86 -20.90
N GLY A 285 15.45 -11.62 -20.83
CA GLY A 285 16.71 -11.31 -20.13
C GLY A 285 16.52 -11.20 -18.61
N ASN A 286 17.54 -10.68 -17.92
CA ASN A 286 17.51 -10.50 -16.48
C ASN A 286 16.60 -9.31 -16.10
N VAL A 287 15.69 -9.54 -15.14
CA VAL A 287 14.80 -8.50 -14.59
C VAL A 287 15.26 -8.14 -13.19
N TYR A 288 15.38 -6.84 -12.92
CA TYR A 288 15.68 -6.28 -11.60
C TYR A 288 14.46 -5.50 -11.12
N LEU A 289 13.66 -6.12 -10.25
CA LEU A 289 12.45 -5.52 -9.70
C LEU A 289 12.78 -4.65 -8.49
N LEU A 290 12.53 -3.34 -8.58
CA LEU A 290 12.69 -2.42 -7.46
C LEU A 290 11.40 -2.30 -6.68
N THR A 291 11.44 -2.66 -5.38
CA THR A 291 10.29 -2.65 -4.48
C THR A 291 10.44 -1.68 -3.31
N SER A 292 9.33 -1.25 -2.76
CA SER A 292 9.25 -0.46 -1.54
C SER A 292 7.96 -0.72 -0.76
N PRO A 293 7.88 -0.33 0.52
CA PRO A 293 6.67 -0.45 1.31
C PRO A 293 5.51 0.45 0.86
N ARG A 294 5.65 1.19 -0.21
CA ARG A 294 4.58 2.01 -0.81
C ARG A 294 3.77 1.26 -1.86
N ILE A 295 4.26 0.11 -2.31
CA ILE A 295 3.59 -0.71 -3.30
C ILE A 295 2.38 -1.38 -2.65
N ALA A 296 1.19 -1.21 -3.24
CA ALA A 296 -0.06 -1.75 -2.72
C ALA A 296 -1.00 -2.24 -3.84
N SER A 297 -2.06 -2.98 -3.48
CA SER A 297 -3.12 -3.40 -4.40
C SER A 297 -2.56 -4.09 -5.67
N ALA A 298 -3.01 -3.74 -6.87
CA ALA A 298 -2.51 -4.26 -8.16
C ALA A 298 -0.97 -4.15 -8.28
N GLY A 299 -0.34 -3.12 -7.67
CA GLY A 299 1.11 -3.00 -7.60
C GLY A 299 1.77 -4.14 -6.81
N SER A 300 1.19 -4.55 -5.68
CA SER A 300 1.69 -5.69 -4.89
C SER A 300 1.47 -7.02 -5.61
N LEU A 301 0.31 -7.19 -6.26
CA LEU A 301 0.03 -8.38 -7.06
C LEU A 301 1.04 -8.51 -8.21
N PHE A 302 1.26 -7.45 -8.96
CA PHE A 302 2.27 -7.39 -10.00
C PHE A 302 3.67 -7.73 -9.48
N ALA A 303 4.08 -7.11 -8.37
CA ALA A 303 5.38 -7.36 -7.76
C ALA A 303 5.53 -8.82 -7.31
N ALA A 304 4.49 -9.42 -6.72
CA ALA A 304 4.47 -10.81 -6.31
C ALA A 304 4.61 -11.77 -7.51
N MET A 305 3.84 -11.54 -8.58
CA MET A 305 3.93 -12.33 -9.81
C MET A 305 5.32 -12.24 -10.44
N LEU A 306 5.88 -11.02 -10.53
CA LEU A 306 7.16 -10.79 -11.15
C LEU A 306 8.32 -11.37 -10.32
N ALA A 307 8.28 -11.22 -8.99
CA ALA A 307 9.26 -11.83 -8.08
C ALA A 307 9.27 -13.38 -8.14
N GLY A 308 8.15 -13.98 -8.56
CA GLY A 308 8.05 -15.42 -8.78
C GLY A 308 8.65 -15.94 -10.10
N ASN A 309 9.21 -15.08 -10.96
CA ASN A 309 9.89 -15.50 -12.17
C ASN A 309 11.37 -15.83 -11.89
N GLU A 310 11.90 -16.89 -12.50
CA GLU A 310 13.28 -17.36 -12.28
C GLU A 310 14.35 -16.34 -12.70
N ASN A 311 14.05 -15.50 -13.69
CA ASN A 311 14.95 -14.46 -14.19
C ASN A 311 14.82 -13.11 -13.46
N THR A 312 14.07 -13.05 -12.35
CA THR A 312 13.84 -11.82 -11.59
C THR A 312 14.64 -11.79 -10.30
N THR A 313 15.38 -10.70 -10.11
CA THR A 313 16.02 -10.35 -8.83
C THR A 313 15.26 -9.19 -8.21
N THR A 314 14.69 -9.39 -7.01
CA THR A 314 13.99 -8.34 -6.27
C THR A 314 14.98 -7.56 -5.40
N ILE A 315 14.91 -6.23 -5.45
CA ILE A 315 15.77 -5.30 -4.72
C ILE A 315 14.90 -4.27 -4.01
N GLY A 316 15.05 -4.13 -2.71
CA GLY A 316 14.30 -3.18 -1.91
C GLY A 316 13.64 -3.80 -0.68
N GLU A 317 12.52 -3.23 -0.26
CA GLU A 317 11.79 -3.66 0.93
C GLU A 317 10.47 -4.35 0.56
N GLU A 318 9.89 -5.06 1.53
CA GLU A 318 8.59 -5.71 1.43
C GLU A 318 7.49 -4.73 0.99
N THR A 319 6.61 -5.16 0.07
CA THR A 319 5.45 -4.36 -0.35
C THR A 319 4.36 -4.34 0.73
N MET A 320 3.39 -3.44 0.64
CA MET A 320 2.29 -3.35 1.60
C MET A 320 1.27 -4.48 1.47
N GLY A 321 1.12 -5.07 0.28
CA GLY A 321 0.20 -6.17 0.01
C GLY A 321 0.81 -7.54 0.28
N GLY A 322 -0.05 -8.56 0.40
CA GLY A 322 0.35 -9.95 0.62
C GLY A 322 0.94 -10.61 -0.64
N TYR A 323 1.91 -11.51 -0.45
CA TYR A 323 2.55 -12.25 -1.54
C TYR A 323 1.65 -13.35 -2.12
N TYR A 324 0.95 -14.11 -1.24
CA TYR A 324 0.20 -15.31 -1.62
C TYR A 324 -1.29 -15.08 -1.86
N GLY A 325 -1.78 -13.87 -1.71
CA GLY A 325 -3.19 -13.57 -1.89
C GLY A 325 -3.55 -12.14 -1.53
N HIS A 326 -4.75 -11.76 -1.91
CA HIS A 326 -5.33 -10.45 -1.65
C HIS A 326 -6.84 -10.55 -1.38
N ASN A 327 -7.45 -9.46 -0.97
CA ASN A 327 -8.89 -9.36 -0.66
C ASN A 327 -9.56 -8.16 -1.36
N GLY A 328 -8.98 -7.66 -2.44
CA GLY A 328 -9.29 -6.35 -3.00
C GLY A 328 -10.50 -6.27 -3.93
N HIS A 329 -10.99 -7.37 -4.53
CA HIS A 329 -11.95 -7.29 -5.64
C HIS A 329 -13.39 -6.98 -5.23
N THR A 330 -13.82 -7.35 -4.02
CA THR A 330 -15.23 -7.22 -3.63
C THR A 330 -15.34 -6.58 -2.24
N SER A 331 -15.18 -5.27 -2.18
CA SER A 331 -15.25 -4.52 -0.93
C SER A 331 -16.69 -4.28 -0.48
N LEU A 332 -16.89 -4.33 0.85
CA LEU A 332 -18.14 -3.95 1.50
C LEU A 332 -17.86 -2.77 2.44
N GLU A 333 -18.55 -1.67 2.23
CA GLU A 333 -18.43 -0.48 3.07
C GLU A 333 -19.57 -0.42 4.08
N TYR A 334 -19.24 -0.11 5.34
CA TYR A 334 -20.21 -0.01 6.44
C TYR A 334 -20.08 1.33 7.15
N LYS A 335 -21.22 1.94 7.45
CA LYS A 335 -21.28 3.11 8.35
C LYS A 335 -21.43 2.65 9.79
N LEU A 336 -20.58 3.15 10.66
CA LEU A 336 -20.72 2.89 12.11
C LEU A 336 -22.02 3.51 12.63
N PRO A 337 -22.80 2.76 13.45
CA PRO A 337 -24.16 3.17 13.84
C PRO A 337 -24.24 4.46 14.65
N LYS A 338 -23.20 4.79 15.43
CA LYS A 338 -23.15 5.99 16.26
C LYS A 338 -22.42 7.16 15.63
N SER A 339 -21.21 6.93 15.08
CA SER A 339 -20.38 7.99 14.48
C SER A 339 -20.77 8.32 13.04
N LYS A 340 -21.48 7.41 12.38
CA LYS A 340 -21.87 7.50 10.95
C LYS A 340 -20.68 7.68 9.98
N ASN A 341 -19.48 7.35 10.45
CA ASN A 341 -18.27 7.30 9.63
C ASN A 341 -18.09 5.93 9.00
#